data_f502cfab8f8486724d2091e20fe26d57
#
_entry.id   f502cfab8f8486724d2091e20fe26d57
#
_cell.length_a   1.000
_cell.length_b   1.000
_cell.length_c   1.000
_cell.angle_alpha   90.00
_cell.angle_beta   90.00
_cell.angle_gamma   90.00
#
_symmetry.space_group_name_H-M   'P 1'
#
loop_
_entity.id
_entity.type
_entity.pdbx_description
1 polymer ?
#
loop_
_entity_poly.entity_id
_entity_poly.type
_entity_poly.pdbx_seq_one_letter_code
_entity_poly.pdbx_strand_id
1 'polypeptide(L)'
;MKSKSRWVDFQERSAQFLDHPVTRGGQIYALFSLILIFVTVLQVALAAKNPSVVQQYRVIFVSIENLILFFFSADLLLRLIVYRNKFKYLFSFYGFVDVIAVVPGLVGLFFPLADSTSWIRILRIFRIGRVLRTVSTGGMFGGFNGQLMPYVAGAIGFKALVLALEAHQWWPEVSDLGVMLGVVGFALAVLLGTKLRLVNSRIYSIEDAVCRIVGALRLMRNEESVKKEVENWAFMFEKTIRNPTKEDVAEMRVVSDDLAGEFARSSVGGPNIAGFARDVAYVLHRVTGHVPLPYERFLRHVTFAYTAVVVLVVPGLTGFLTAILVVYVLIGMYHLIDDMDRPLEFSETSLITANLEPLEVFNAKRPA
;
A
#
# COMPACT_ATOMS: atom_id res chain seq x y z
N MET A 1 -26.48 -4.35 29.16
CA MET A 1 -25.08 -4.07 28.71
C MET A 1 -24.12 -4.80 29.65
N LYS A 2 -23.46 -5.90 29.21
CA LYS A 2 -22.46 -6.61 30.03
C LYS A 2 -21.22 -5.72 30.16
N SER A 3 -20.83 -5.38 31.39
CA SER A 3 -19.57 -4.72 31.68
C SER A 3 -18.43 -5.52 31.06
N LYS A 4 -17.76 -4.98 30.03
CA LYS A 4 -16.51 -5.55 29.54
C LYS A 4 -15.52 -5.58 30.70
N SER A 5 -14.88 -6.72 30.92
CA SER A 5 -13.87 -6.84 31.98
C SER A 5 -12.75 -5.82 31.70
N ARG A 6 -12.23 -5.15 32.73
CA ARG A 6 -11.09 -4.19 32.64
C ARG A 6 -9.90 -4.76 31.84
N TRP A 7 -9.75 -6.08 31.88
CA TRP A 7 -8.71 -6.79 31.14
C TRP A 7 -8.93 -6.78 29.62
N VAL A 8 -10.18 -6.91 29.15
CA VAL A 8 -10.52 -6.85 27.73
C VAL A 8 -10.28 -5.44 27.18
N ASP A 9 -10.67 -4.40 27.95
CA ASP A 9 -10.39 -3.00 27.55
C ASP A 9 -8.88 -2.71 27.51
N PHE A 10 -8.10 -3.26 28.43
CA PHE A 10 -6.65 -3.15 28.40
C PHE A 10 -6.06 -3.84 27.17
N GLN A 11 -6.51 -5.04 26.84
CA GLN A 11 -6.05 -5.77 25.66
C GLN A 11 -6.38 -5.02 24.36
N GLU A 12 -7.60 -4.50 24.21
CA GLU A 12 -8.01 -3.74 23.02
C GLU A 12 -7.20 -2.45 22.86
N ARG A 13 -7.01 -1.66 23.94
CA ARG A 13 -6.19 -0.43 23.91
C ARG A 13 -4.72 -0.71 23.62
N SER A 14 -4.17 -1.76 24.22
CA SER A 14 -2.76 -2.13 24.00
C SER A 14 -2.55 -2.68 22.60
N ALA A 15 -3.50 -3.44 22.04
CA ALA A 15 -3.45 -3.89 20.65
C ALA A 15 -3.49 -2.70 19.68
N GLN A 16 -4.38 -1.73 19.92
CA GLN A 16 -4.44 -0.50 19.12
C GLN A 16 -3.14 0.31 19.20
N PHE A 17 -2.53 0.40 20.38
CA PHE A 17 -1.26 1.11 20.57
C PHE A 17 -0.11 0.44 19.80
N LEU A 18 -0.05 -0.89 19.81
CA LEU A 18 1.02 -1.67 19.20
C LEU A 18 0.88 -1.82 17.68
N ASP A 19 -0.36 -1.93 17.18
CA ASP A 19 -0.63 -2.26 15.77
C ASP A 19 -1.16 -1.07 14.94
N HIS A 20 -1.79 -0.10 15.59
CA HIS A 20 -2.31 1.09 14.93
C HIS A 20 -1.87 2.35 15.68
N PRO A 21 -0.67 2.89 15.43
CA PRO A 21 -0.12 4.03 16.16
C PRO A 21 -0.83 5.35 15.80
N VAL A 22 -2.13 5.46 16.13
CA VAL A 22 -2.91 6.69 15.96
C VAL A 22 -2.54 7.72 17.04
N THR A 23 -2.09 7.24 18.22
CA THR A 23 -1.70 8.10 19.34
C THR A 23 -0.25 8.57 19.19
N ARG A 24 0.06 9.77 19.74
CA ARG A 24 1.45 10.29 19.76
C ARG A 24 2.44 9.29 20.39
N GLY A 25 2.05 8.60 21.46
CA GLY A 25 2.86 7.56 22.08
C GLY A 25 3.13 6.37 21.15
N GLY A 26 2.12 5.91 20.42
CA GLY A 26 2.28 4.86 19.41
C GLY A 26 3.20 5.25 18.26
N GLN A 27 3.12 6.51 17.80
CA GLN A 27 4.01 7.04 16.76
C GLN A 27 5.48 7.10 17.23
N ILE A 28 5.72 7.53 18.48
CA ILE A 28 7.06 7.54 19.08
C ILE A 28 7.60 6.11 19.20
N TYR A 29 6.78 5.16 19.64
CA TYR A 29 7.14 3.75 19.73
C TYR A 29 7.51 3.17 18.36
N ALA A 30 6.70 3.45 17.32
CA ALA A 30 6.95 3.02 15.95
C ALA A 30 8.27 3.61 15.41
N LEU A 31 8.50 4.92 15.61
CA LEU A 31 9.73 5.59 15.22
C LEU A 31 10.95 5.00 15.95
N PHE A 32 10.85 4.77 17.25
CA PHE A 32 11.93 4.16 18.04
C PHE A 32 12.25 2.74 17.56
N SER A 33 11.24 1.92 17.30
CA SER A 33 11.43 0.59 16.72
C SER A 33 12.14 0.65 15.36
N LEU A 34 11.79 1.62 14.52
CA LEU A 34 12.42 1.85 13.21
C LEU A 34 13.90 2.23 13.35
N ILE A 35 14.24 3.11 14.31
CA ILE A 35 15.61 3.50 14.61
C ILE A 35 16.43 2.28 15.06
N LEU A 36 15.88 1.44 15.95
CA LEU A 36 16.57 0.23 16.41
C LEU A 36 16.83 -0.77 15.28
N ILE A 37 15.86 -0.93 14.36
CA ILE A 37 16.04 -1.76 13.15
C ILE A 37 17.14 -1.18 12.27
N PHE A 38 17.14 0.13 12.04
CA PHE A 38 18.17 0.81 11.24
C PHE A 38 19.57 0.61 11.86
N VAL A 39 19.70 0.75 13.19
CA VAL A 39 20.95 0.48 13.92
C VAL A 39 21.40 -0.98 13.72
N THR A 40 20.47 -1.94 13.76
CA THR A 40 20.80 -3.35 13.50
C THR A 40 21.35 -3.56 12.11
N VAL A 41 20.70 -2.94 11.09
CA VAL A 41 21.16 -3.02 9.68
C VAL A 41 22.54 -2.41 9.53
N LEU A 42 22.76 -1.24 10.14
CA LEU A 42 24.07 -0.57 10.12
C LEU A 42 25.16 -1.42 10.77
N GLN A 43 24.86 -2.05 11.93
CA GLN A 43 25.80 -2.96 12.59
C GLN A 43 26.19 -4.15 11.70
N VAL A 44 25.21 -4.79 11.06
CA VAL A 44 25.45 -5.92 10.15
C VAL A 44 26.25 -5.48 8.94
N ALA A 45 25.96 -4.32 8.35
CA ALA A 45 26.69 -3.77 7.21
C ALA A 45 28.14 -3.41 7.57
N LEU A 46 28.36 -2.80 8.74
CA LEU A 46 29.72 -2.50 9.25
C LEU A 46 30.50 -3.78 9.54
N ALA A 47 29.87 -4.78 10.11
CA ALA A 47 30.52 -6.07 10.37
C ALA A 47 30.92 -6.80 9.10
N ALA A 48 30.14 -6.68 8.02
CA ALA A 48 30.45 -7.28 6.74
C ALA A 48 31.60 -6.55 6.02
N LYS A 49 31.64 -5.20 6.10
CA LYS A 49 32.62 -4.39 5.37
C LYS A 49 33.96 -4.23 6.11
N ASN A 50 33.92 -4.07 7.43
CA ASN A 50 35.09 -3.76 8.28
C ASN A 50 35.13 -4.65 9.54
N PRO A 51 35.48 -5.93 9.42
CA PRO A 51 35.53 -6.85 10.56
C PRO A 51 36.54 -6.43 11.63
N SER A 52 37.62 -5.73 11.27
CA SER A 52 38.62 -5.19 12.21
C SER A 52 38.03 -4.13 13.15
N VAL A 53 37.16 -3.25 12.66
CA VAL A 53 36.49 -2.22 13.48
C VAL A 53 35.53 -2.88 14.49
N VAL A 54 34.83 -3.91 14.08
CA VAL A 54 33.92 -4.66 14.98
C VAL A 54 34.72 -5.37 16.06
N GLN A 55 35.89 -5.90 15.73
CA GLN A 55 36.74 -6.56 16.70
C GLN A 55 37.37 -5.57 17.71
N GLN A 56 37.77 -4.39 17.25
CA GLN A 56 38.27 -3.31 18.10
C GLN A 56 37.21 -2.77 19.08
N TYR A 57 35.96 -2.62 18.62
CA TYR A 57 34.85 -2.09 19.44
C TYR A 57 33.84 -3.17 19.84
N ARG A 58 34.28 -4.42 19.98
CA ARG A 58 33.43 -5.59 20.23
C ARG A 58 32.44 -5.39 21.40
N VAL A 59 32.90 -4.80 22.50
CA VAL A 59 32.08 -4.58 23.71
C VAL A 59 30.89 -3.67 23.35
N ILE A 60 31.12 -2.59 22.62
CA ILE A 60 30.07 -1.64 22.24
C ILE A 60 29.07 -2.33 21.30
N PHE A 61 29.55 -3.07 20.29
CA PHE A 61 28.68 -3.78 19.35
C PHE A 61 27.80 -4.82 20.06
N VAL A 62 28.38 -5.62 20.97
CA VAL A 62 27.62 -6.62 21.73
C VAL A 62 26.63 -5.97 22.70
N SER A 63 27.00 -4.85 23.34
CA SER A 63 26.10 -4.14 24.26
C SER A 63 24.86 -3.57 23.49
N ILE A 64 25.07 -2.95 22.33
CA ILE A 64 23.99 -2.44 21.51
C ILE A 64 23.11 -3.60 21.03
N GLU A 65 23.71 -4.71 20.60
CA GLU A 65 22.96 -5.88 20.16
C GLU A 65 22.08 -6.47 21.26
N ASN A 66 22.61 -6.61 22.48
CA ASN A 66 21.86 -7.09 23.63
C ASN A 66 20.71 -6.14 24.01
N LEU A 67 20.93 -4.82 23.92
CA LEU A 67 19.87 -3.83 24.15
C LEU A 67 18.74 -3.98 23.13
N ILE A 68 19.09 -4.12 21.86
CA ILE A 68 18.12 -4.31 20.77
C ILE A 68 17.36 -5.62 20.95
N LEU A 69 18.07 -6.70 21.31
CA LEU A 69 17.47 -8.00 21.56
C LEU A 69 16.50 -7.95 22.74
N PHE A 70 16.88 -7.28 23.83
CA PHE A 70 16.03 -7.09 25.01
C PHE A 70 14.75 -6.35 24.63
N PHE A 71 14.85 -5.24 23.90
CA PHE A 71 13.70 -4.45 23.47
C PHE A 71 12.74 -5.28 22.61
N PHE A 72 13.26 -6.00 21.62
CA PHE A 72 12.43 -6.80 20.74
C PHE A 72 11.85 -8.05 21.40
N SER A 73 12.54 -8.61 22.40
CA SER A 73 11.98 -9.70 23.20
C SER A 73 10.84 -9.21 24.09
N ALA A 74 10.99 -8.04 24.69
CA ALA A 74 9.94 -7.41 25.47
C ALA A 74 8.71 -7.07 24.60
N ASP A 75 8.92 -6.55 23.38
CA ASP A 75 7.86 -6.29 22.42
C ASP A 75 7.11 -7.57 22.04
N LEU A 76 7.82 -8.65 21.71
CA LEU A 76 7.21 -9.94 21.40
C LEU A 76 6.39 -10.49 22.58
N LEU A 77 6.92 -10.40 23.80
CA LEU A 77 6.22 -10.82 25.02
C LEU A 77 4.96 -10.00 25.25
N LEU A 78 5.03 -8.67 25.13
CA LEU A 78 3.86 -7.79 25.23
C LEU A 78 2.77 -8.19 24.24
N ARG A 79 3.11 -8.46 23.00
CA ARG A 79 2.17 -8.92 21.98
C ARG A 79 1.54 -10.26 22.33
N LEU A 80 2.34 -11.22 22.82
CA LEU A 80 1.82 -12.52 23.27
C LEU A 80 0.86 -12.40 24.45
N ILE A 81 1.01 -11.39 25.30
CA ILE A 81 0.09 -11.10 26.42
C ILE A 81 -1.18 -10.45 25.92
N VAL A 82 -1.07 -9.51 24.98
CA VAL A 82 -2.18 -8.69 24.48
C VAL A 82 -3.09 -9.48 23.56
N TYR A 83 -2.53 -10.33 22.67
CA TYR A 83 -3.34 -11.11 21.74
C TYR A 83 -4.09 -12.26 22.43
N ARG A 84 -5.42 -12.29 22.25
CA ARG A 84 -6.31 -13.31 22.82
C ARG A 84 -5.99 -14.71 22.31
N ASN A 85 -5.69 -14.84 21.01
CA ASN A 85 -5.34 -16.10 20.35
C ASN A 85 -3.83 -16.14 20.03
N LYS A 86 -3.00 -16.53 21.00
CA LYS A 86 -1.53 -16.58 20.94
C LYS A 86 -1.03 -17.42 19.76
N PHE A 87 -1.62 -18.60 19.54
CA PHE A 87 -1.23 -19.48 18.43
C PHE A 87 -1.56 -18.87 17.07
N LYS A 88 -2.73 -18.25 16.90
CA LYS A 88 -3.09 -17.56 15.67
C LYS A 88 -2.14 -16.40 15.35
N TYR A 89 -1.66 -15.71 16.39
CA TYR A 89 -0.64 -14.67 16.24
C TYR A 89 0.71 -15.23 15.83
N LEU A 90 1.22 -16.27 16.54
CA LEU A 90 2.52 -16.89 16.25
C LEU A 90 2.61 -17.45 14.82
N PHE A 91 1.52 -18.05 14.34
CA PHE A 91 1.41 -18.58 12.98
C PHE A 91 0.94 -17.55 11.95
N SER A 92 0.69 -16.28 12.35
CA SER A 92 0.49 -15.19 11.41
C SER A 92 1.83 -14.79 10.80
N PHE A 93 1.80 -14.20 9.61
CA PHE A 93 3.01 -13.72 8.94
C PHE A 93 3.84 -12.80 9.86
N TYR A 94 3.20 -11.85 10.52
CA TYR A 94 3.87 -10.89 11.42
C TYR A 94 4.42 -11.55 12.68
N GLY A 95 3.68 -12.48 13.28
CA GLY A 95 4.14 -13.25 14.44
C GLY A 95 5.35 -14.13 14.10
N PHE A 96 5.34 -14.76 12.94
CA PHE A 96 6.46 -15.55 12.44
C PHE A 96 7.72 -14.70 12.23
N VAL A 97 7.59 -13.50 11.61
CA VAL A 97 8.70 -12.54 11.46
C VAL A 97 9.24 -12.09 12.84
N ASP A 98 8.37 -11.81 13.80
CA ASP A 98 8.77 -11.42 15.13
C ASP A 98 9.54 -12.53 15.87
N VAL A 99 9.09 -13.78 15.73
CA VAL A 99 9.77 -14.95 16.31
C VAL A 99 11.15 -15.17 15.69
N ILE A 100 11.24 -15.18 14.35
CA ILE A 100 12.53 -15.37 13.66
C ILE A 100 13.50 -14.21 13.98
N ALA A 101 12.99 -13.02 14.20
CA ALA A 101 13.85 -11.88 14.56
C ALA A 101 14.43 -11.95 15.96
N VAL A 102 13.79 -12.66 16.90
CA VAL A 102 14.18 -12.73 18.33
C VAL A 102 14.86 -14.05 18.67
N VAL A 103 14.31 -15.18 18.22
CA VAL A 103 14.76 -16.52 18.62
C VAL A 103 16.24 -16.76 18.36
N PRO A 104 16.82 -16.43 17.19
CA PRO A 104 18.25 -16.65 16.96
C PRO A 104 19.16 -15.87 17.93
N GLY A 105 18.76 -14.66 18.31
CA GLY A 105 19.49 -13.87 19.30
C GLY A 105 19.42 -14.47 20.70
N LEU A 106 18.26 -14.97 21.10
CA LEU A 106 18.09 -15.66 22.37
C LEU A 106 18.88 -16.97 22.41
N VAL A 107 18.84 -17.75 21.32
CA VAL A 107 19.65 -18.99 21.22
C VAL A 107 21.14 -18.69 21.36
N GLY A 108 21.65 -17.62 20.70
CA GLY A 108 23.05 -17.21 20.84
C GLY A 108 23.43 -16.79 22.27
N LEU A 109 22.49 -16.24 23.04
CA LEU A 109 22.71 -15.84 24.44
C LEU A 109 22.82 -17.04 25.35
N PHE A 110 22.01 -18.09 25.16
CA PHE A 110 22.02 -19.30 25.98
C PHE A 110 23.05 -20.35 25.54
N PHE A 111 23.39 -20.33 24.23
CA PHE A 111 24.34 -21.28 23.64
C PHE A 111 25.47 -20.55 22.92
N PRO A 112 26.54 -20.12 23.63
CA PRO A 112 27.65 -19.34 23.05
C PRO A 112 28.36 -20.03 21.88
N LEU A 113 28.34 -21.37 21.82
CA LEU A 113 28.89 -22.16 20.71
C LEU A 113 28.15 -21.96 19.41
N ALA A 114 26.88 -21.56 19.45
CA ALA A 114 26.07 -21.28 18.28
C ALA A 114 26.46 -19.95 17.60
N ASP A 115 27.11 -19.04 18.33
CA ASP A 115 27.51 -17.71 17.79
C ASP A 115 28.60 -17.79 16.71
N SER A 116 29.31 -18.92 16.63
CA SER A 116 30.30 -19.20 15.58
C SER A 116 29.68 -19.61 14.23
N THR A 117 28.40 -19.96 14.20
CA THR A 117 27.72 -20.46 13.02
C THR A 117 27.21 -19.32 12.13
N SER A 118 27.70 -19.27 10.91
CA SER A 118 27.38 -18.20 9.92
C SER A 118 25.89 -18.03 9.67
N TRP A 119 25.08 -19.10 9.75
CA TRP A 119 23.65 -19.05 9.52
C TRP A 119 22.88 -18.27 10.60
N ILE A 120 23.35 -18.24 11.85
CA ILE A 120 22.71 -17.43 12.92
C ILE A 120 22.88 -15.93 12.63
N ARG A 121 24.00 -15.51 12.04
CA ARG A 121 24.21 -14.14 11.61
C ARG A 121 23.24 -13.76 10.48
N ILE A 122 22.98 -14.68 9.55
CA ILE A 122 22.00 -14.48 8.47
C ILE A 122 20.59 -14.32 9.03
N LEU A 123 20.22 -15.12 10.04
CA LEU A 123 18.89 -15.01 10.66
C LEU A 123 18.66 -13.65 11.37
N ARG A 124 19.72 -12.95 11.81
CA ARG A 124 19.62 -11.58 12.35
C ARG A 124 19.07 -10.58 11.30
N ILE A 125 19.30 -10.84 10.01
CA ILE A 125 18.77 -10.02 8.90
C ILE A 125 17.24 -10.03 8.87
N PHE A 126 16.61 -11.12 9.29
CA PHE A 126 15.15 -11.19 9.37
C PHE A 126 14.52 -10.17 10.33
N ARG A 127 15.33 -9.52 11.22
CA ARG A 127 14.88 -8.37 12.00
C ARG A 127 14.41 -7.21 11.13
N ILE A 128 14.94 -7.11 9.88
CA ILE A 128 14.47 -6.14 8.87
C ILE A 128 13.00 -6.38 8.53
N GLY A 129 12.54 -7.62 8.58
CA GLY A 129 11.13 -7.95 8.37
C GLY A 129 10.15 -7.21 9.30
N ARG A 130 10.62 -6.72 10.45
CA ARG A 130 9.81 -5.86 11.33
C ARG A 130 9.55 -4.46 10.78
N VAL A 131 10.42 -3.93 9.91
CA VAL A 131 10.16 -2.67 9.18
C VAL A 131 8.84 -2.81 8.44
N LEU A 132 8.63 -3.97 7.83
CA LEU A 132 7.42 -4.26 7.06
C LEU A 132 6.17 -4.10 7.91
N ARG A 133 6.22 -4.53 9.18
CA ARG A 133 5.11 -4.38 10.11
C ARG A 133 4.91 -2.91 10.50
N THR A 134 5.97 -2.22 10.91
CA THR A 134 5.89 -0.82 11.36
C THR A 134 5.36 0.09 10.25
N VAL A 135 5.75 -0.20 9.01
CA VAL A 135 5.25 0.53 7.82
C VAL A 135 3.82 0.13 7.47
N SER A 136 3.44 -1.16 7.64
CA SER A 136 2.08 -1.63 7.31
C SER A 136 1.01 -1.18 8.30
N THR A 137 1.38 -1.02 9.58
CA THR A 137 0.44 -0.62 10.64
C THR A 137 0.32 0.90 10.80
N GLY A 138 1.24 1.68 10.21
CA GLY A 138 1.16 3.14 10.19
C GLY A 138 -0.02 3.63 9.36
N GLY A 139 -1.06 4.16 10.01
CA GLY A 139 -2.38 4.46 9.46
C GLY A 139 -2.47 5.31 8.18
N MET A 140 -1.36 5.91 7.70
CA MET A 140 -1.34 6.67 6.46
C MET A 140 -1.19 5.80 5.21
N PHE A 141 -0.70 4.55 5.35
CA PHE A 141 -0.47 3.59 4.26
C PHE A 141 -1.01 2.19 4.57
N GLY A 142 -1.88 2.03 5.56
CA GLY A 142 -2.29 0.71 6.08
C GLY A 142 -2.87 -0.23 5.02
N GLY A 143 -3.77 0.25 4.16
CA GLY A 143 -4.36 -0.54 3.07
C GLY A 143 -3.33 -0.90 1.98
N PHE A 144 -2.56 0.06 1.53
CA PHE A 144 -1.52 -0.09 0.51
C PHE A 144 -0.42 -1.07 0.94
N ASN A 145 0.10 -0.89 2.15
CA ASN A 145 1.14 -1.76 2.67
C ASN A 145 0.66 -3.21 2.88
N GLY A 146 -0.62 -3.39 3.26
CA GLY A 146 -1.21 -4.73 3.37
C GLY A 146 -1.19 -5.50 2.05
N GLN A 147 -1.47 -4.84 0.94
CA GLN A 147 -1.43 -5.43 -0.40
C GLN A 147 0.01 -5.72 -0.87
N LEU A 148 0.97 -4.87 -0.48
CA LEU A 148 2.37 -4.98 -0.91
C LEU A 148 3.17 -6.02 -0.11
N MET A 149 2.76 -6.31 1.13
CA MET A 149 3.46 -7.22 2.04
C MET A 149 3.79 -8.60 1.48
N PRO A 150 2.88 -9.33 0.82
CA PRO A 150 3.20 -10.65 0.30
C PRO A 150 4.32 -10.60 -0.74
N TYR A 151 4.42 -9.54 -1.53
CA TYR A 151 5.48 -9.38 -2.54
C TYR A 151 6.84 -9.10 -1.89
N VAL A 152 6.87 -8.23 -0.88
CA VAL A 152 8.10 -7.94 -0.13
C VAL A 152 8.56 -9.17 0.64
N ALA A 153 7.64 -9.89 1.28
CA ALA A 153 7.94 -11.16 1.95
C ALA A 153 8.48 -12.22 0.99
N GLY A 154 7.84 -12.36 -0.16
CA GLY A 154 8.29 -13.24 -1.23
C GLY A 154 9.70 -12.91 -1.72
N ALA A 155 10.00 -11.63 -1.93
CA ALA A 155 11.33 -11.18 -2.34
C ALA A 155 12.40 -11.44 -1.26
N ILE A 156 12.06 -11.22 0.01
CA ILE A 156 12.94 -11.52 1.14
C ILE A 156 13.24 -13.02 1.19
N GLY A 157 12.21 -13.86 1.11
CA GLY A 157 12.37 -15.31 1.12
C GLY A 157 13.18 -15.82 -0.08
N PHE A 158 12.89 -15.29 -1.26
CA PHE A 158 13.60 -15.63 -2.48
C PHE A 158 15.08 -15.19 -2.41
N LYS A 159 15.36 -13.97 -1.94
CA LYS A 159 16.75 -13.51 -1.76
C LYS A 159 17.50 -14.30 -0.69
N ALA A 160 16.84 -14.68 0.39
CA ALA A 160 17.44 -15.56 1.40
C ALA A 160 17.83 -16.92 0.81
N LEU A 161 16.98 -17.50 -0.06
CA LEU A 161 17.29 -18.71 -0.80
C LEU A 161 18.50 -18.53 -1.72
N VAL A 162 18.53 -17.44 -2.50
CA VAL A 162 19.66 -17.13 -3.39
C VAL A 162 20.96 -16.97 -2.58
N LEU A 163 20.94 -16.27 -1.45
CA LEU A 163 22.09 -16.14 -0.56
C LEU A 163 22.58 -17.50 -0.01
N ALA A 164 21.65 -18.40 0.30
CA ALA A 164 22.01 -19.77 0.71
C ALA A 164 22.68 -20.55 -0.41
N LEU A 165 22.21 -20.39 -1.65
CA LEU A 165 22.81 -21.01 -2.84
C LEU A 165 24.18 -20.39 -3.18
N GLU A 166 24.32 -19.06 -3.07
CA GLU A 166 25.59 -18.35 -3.20
C GLU A 166 26.62 -18.87 -2.17
N ALA A 167 26.21 -19.05 -0.91
CA ALA A 167 27.08 -19.55 0.16
C ALA A 167 27.58 -20.99 -0.08
N HIS A 168 26.85 -21.80 -0.83
CA HIS A 168 27.23 -23.16 -1.21
C HIS A 168 27.89 -23.22 -2.59
N GLN A 169 28.20 -22.08 -3.22
CA GLN A 169 28.79 -22.00 -4.58
C GLN A 169 27.93 -22.69 -5.69
N TRP A 170 26.67 -22.90 -5.45
CA TRP A 170 25.72 -23.47 -6.42
C TRP A 170 25.13 -22.41 -7.34
N TRP A 171 25.36 -21.15 -7.04
CA TRP A 171 24.86 -20.04 -7.86
C TRP A 171 26.00 -19.39 -8.63
N PRO A 172 25.89 -19.25 -9.97
CA PRO A 172 26.92 -18.59 -10.77
C PRO A 172 26.98 -17.09 -10.45
N GLU A 173 28.19 -16.54 -10.36
CA GLU A 173 28.39 -15.09 -10.31
C GLU A 173 27.96 -14.47 -11.64
N VAL A 174 26.95 -13.60 -11.59
CA VAL A 174 26.44 -12.89 -12.77
C VAL A 174 26.90 -11.44 -12.66
N SER A 175 28.10 -11.16 -13.19
CA SER A 175 28.74 -9.85 -13.02
C SER A 175 28.33 -8.79 -14.06
N ASP A 176 27.92 -9.19 -15.27
CA ASP A 176 27.85 -8.25 -16.41
C ASP A 176 26.47 -7.67 -16.72
N LEU A 177 25.45 -7.99 -15.94
CA LEU A 177 24.07 -7.53 -16.17
C LEU A 177 23.79 -6.09 -15.66
N GLY A 178 24.73 -5.43 -14.99
CA GLY A 178 24.51 -4.12 -14.35
C GLY A 178 24.04 -3.04 -15.33
N VAL A 179 24.71 -2.96 -16.49
CA VAL A 179 24.36 -1.97 -17.53
C VAL A 179 22.97 -2.27 -18.13
N MET A 180 22.72 -3.55 -18.45
CA MET A 180 21.41 -3.98 -18.98
C MET A 180 20.28 -3.70 -18.01
N LEU A 181 20.47 -4.00 -16.72
CA LEU A 181 19.51 -3.69 -15.67
C LEU A 181 19.27 -2.19 -15.54
N GLY A 182 20.33 -1.36 -15.65
CA GLY A 182 20.21 0.09 -15.65
C GLY A 182 19.33 0.60 -16.77
N VAL A 183 19.56 0.13 -18.01
CA VAL A 183 18.78 0.53 -19.19
C VAL A 183 17.32 0.09 -19.08
N VAL A 184 17.07 -1.17 -18.71
CA VAL A 184 15.71 -1.70 -18.56
C VAL A 184 14.98 -1.02 -17.40
N GLY A 185 15.67 -0.78 -16.28
CA GLY A 185 15.13 -0.06 -15.13
C GLY A 185 14.74 1.37 -15.47
N PHE A 186 15.58 2.09 -16.21
CA PHE A 186 15.27 3.42 -16.71
C PHE A 186 14.03 3.41 -17.62
N ALA A 187 13.99 2.51 -18.60
CA ALA A 187 12.83 2.37 -19.49
C ALA A 187 11.55 2.08 -18.71
N LEU A 188 11.61 1.18 -17.71
CA LEU A 188 10.48 0.85 -16.84
C LEU A 188 10.04 2.07 -16.01
N ALA A 189 10.96 2.84 -15.44
CA ALA A 189 10.65 4.06 -14.70
C ALA A 189 9.95 5.10 -15.57
N VAL A 190 10.39 5.27 -16.82
CA VAL A 190 9.72 6.16 -17.80
C VAL A 190 8.31 5.66 -18.12
N LEU A 191 8.12 4.35 -18.35
CA LEU A 191 6.80 3.75 -18.62
C LEU A 191 5.84 3.93 -17.44
N LEU A 192 6.28 3.62 -16.22
CA LEU A 192 5.47 3.79 -15.01
C LEU A 192 5.15 5.26 -14.77
N GLY A 193 6.12 6.16 -14.90
CA GLY A 193 5.92 7.60 -14.75
C GLY A 193 4.94 8.17 -15.78
N THR A 194 5.01 7.73 -17.03
CA THR A 194 4.07 8.13 -18.08
C THR A 194 2.65 7.62 -17.77
N LYS A 195 2.52 6.36 -17.34
CA LYS A 195 1.22 5.82 -16.94
C LYS A 195 0.66 6.57 -15.73
N LEU A 196 1.45 6.85 -14.73
CA LEU A 196 1.04 7.63 -13.55
C LEU A 196 0.49 9.01 -13.96
N ARG A 197 1.18 9.71 -14.86
CA ARG A 197 0.72 11.01 -15.36
C ARG A 197 -0.62 10.90 -16.08
N LEU A 198 -0.79 9.88 -16.92
CA LEU A 198 -2.05 9.67 -17.68
C LEU A 198 -3.21 9.37 -16.73
N VAL A 199 -2.97 8.50 -15.73
CA VAL A 199 -4.01 8.12 -14.76
C VAL A 199 -4.39 9.31 -13.89
N ASN A 200 -3.42 10.07 -13.40
CA ASN A 200 -3.66 11.26 -12.62
C ASN A 200 -4.48 12.31 -13.41
N SER A 201 -4.16 12.52 -14.68
CA SER A 201 -4.93 13.43 -15.52
C SER A 201 -6.39 12.94 -15.76
N ARG A 202 -6.63 11.62 -15.72
CA ARG A 202 -7.98 11.06 -15.80
C ARG A 202 -8.79 11.35 -14.55
N ILE A 203 -8.21 11.18 -13.36
CA ILE A 203 -8.87 11.50 -12.09
C ILE A 203 -9.33 12.95 -12.10
N TYR A 204 -8.43 13.89 -12.38
CA TYR A 204 -8.79 15.31 -12.47
C TYR A 204 -9.85 15.59 -13.52
N SER A 205 -9.82 14.91 -14.68
CA SER A 205 -10.84 15.11 -15.70
C SER A 205 -12.22 14.62 -15.26
N ILE A 206 -12.28 13.56 -14.45
CA ILE A 206 -13.53 13.04 -13.85
C ILE A 206 -14.05 14.02 -12.80
N GLU A 207 -13.21 14.47 -11.88
CA GLU A 207 -13.58 15.43 -10.85
C GLU A 207 -14.08 16.75 -11.46
N ASP A 208 -13.42 17.22 -12.50
CA ASP A 208 -13.79 18.41 -13.25
C ASP A 208 -15.17 18.24 -13.95
N ALA A 209 -15.40 17.06 -14.54
CA ALA A 209 -16.70 16.74 -15.13
C ALA A 209 -17.81 16.71 -14.08
N VAL A 210 -17.55 16.09 -12.92
CA VAL A 210 -18.50 16.09 -11.79
C VAL A 210 -18.79 17.51 -11.30
N CYS A 211 -17.78 18.36 -11.16
CA CYS A 211 -17.98 19.76 -10.79
C CYS A 211 -18.85 20.51 -11.80
N ARG A 212 -18.65 20.30 -13.11
CA ARG A 212 -19.47 20.92 -14.16
C ARG A 212 -20.90 20.38 -14.17
N ILE A 213 -21.09 19.08 -13.97
CA ILE A 213 -22.41 18.46 -13.82
C ILE A 213 -23.15 19.11 -12.64
N VAL A 214 -22.51 19.20 -11.46
CA VAL A 214 -23.12 19.84 -10.27
C VAL A 214 -23.42 21.31 -10.53
N GLY A 215 -22.56 22.03 -11.25
CA GLY A 215 -22.81 23.41 -11.68
C GLY A 215 -24.08 23.53 -12.52
N ALA A 216 -24.26 22.63 -13.50
CA ALA A 216 -25.47 22.58 -14.33
C ALA A 216 -26.71 22.21 -13.50
N LEU A 217 -26.62 21.22 -12.63
CA LEU A 217 -27.72 20.83 -11.73
C LEU A 217 -28.19 21.98 -10.81
N ARG A 218 -27.25 22.81 -10.31
CA ARG A 218 -27.59 23.97 -9.51
C ARG A 218 -28.40 25.01 -10.28
N LEU A 219 -28.07 25.21 -11.57
CA LEU A 219 -28.84 26.10 -12.45
C LEU A 219 -30.22 25.54 -12.73
N MET A 220 -30.31 24.23 -13.06
CA MET A 220 -31.58 23.54 -13.31
C MET A 220 -32.50 23.54 -12.08
N ARG A 221 -31.94 23.35 -10.87
CA ARG A 221 -32.71 23.33 -9.61
C ARG A 221 -33.40 24.63 -9.28
N ASN A 222 -32.99 25.76 -9.84
CA ASN A 222 -33.65 27.04 -9.64
C ASN A 222 -35.00 27.12 -10.37
N GLU A 223 -35.30 26.20 -11.25
CA GLU A 223 -36.56 26.12 -12.01
C GLU A 223 -37.51 25.17 -11.28
N GLU A 224 -38.59 25.68 -10.73
CA GLU A 224 -39.55 24.91 -9.91
C GLU A 224 -40.17 23.73 -10.68
N SER A 225 -40.29 23.83 -12.00
CA SER A 225 -40.91 22.80 -12.88
C SER A 225 -40.09 21.50 -12.92
N VAL A 226 -38.74 21.56 -12.82
CA VAL A 226 -37.83 20.41 -12.97
C VAL A 226 -37.07 20.09 -11.71
N LYS A 227 -37.30 20.81 -10.63
CA LYS A 227 -36.53 20.69 -9.36
C LYS A 227 -36.52 19.28 -8.79
N LYS A 228 -37.68 18.61 -8.75
CA LYS A 228 -37.81 17.24 -8.22
C LYS A 228 -37.07 16.22 -9.07
N GLU A 229 -37.17 16.36 -10.39
CA GLU A 229 -36.48 15.51 -11.36
C GLU A 229 -34.96 15.65 -11.22
N VAL A 230 -34.46 16.88 -11.09
CA VAL A 230 -33.04 17.17 -10.88
C VAL A 230 -32.52 16.56 -9.57
N GLU A 231 -33.26 16.67 -8.48
CA GLU A 231 -32.88 16.11 -7.17
C GLU A 231 -32.91 14.57 -7.21
N ASN A 232 -33.89 13.96 -7.86
CA ASN A 232 -33.94 12.51 -8.04
C ASN A 232 -32.82 12.02 -8.94
N TRP A 233 -32.58 12.71 -10.03
CA TRP A 233 -31.49 12.39 -10.97
C TRP A 233 -30.14 12.41 -10.25
N ALA A 234 -29.83 13.48 -9.51
CA ALA A 234 -28.55 13.61 -8.81
C ALA A 234 -28.30 12.48 -7.80
N PHE A 235 -29.35 12.06 -7.10
CA PHE A 235 -29.27 10.94 -6.16
C PHE A 235 -29.03 9.60 -6.90
N MET A 236 -29.78 9.35 -7.98
CA MET A 236 -29.59 8.16 -8.80
C MET A 236 -28.19 8.12 -9.42
N PHE A 237 -27.70 9.26 -9.90
CA PHE A 237 -26.38 9.38 -10.49
C PHE A 237 -25.27 9.05 -9.49
N GLU A 238 -25.32 9.60 -8.27
CA GLU A 238 -24.37 9.25 -7.20
C GLU A 238 -24.41 7.76 -6.87
N LYS A 239 -25.61 7.19 -6.72
CA LYS A 239 -25.80 5.76 -6.45
C LYS A 239 -25.20 4.88 -7.55
N THR A 240 -25.45 5.23 -8.81
CA THR A 240 -24.94 4.50 -9.98
C THR A 240 -23.43 4.58 -10.09
N ILE A 241 -22.81 5.72 -9.77
CA ILE A 241 -21.35 5.85 -9.76
C ILE A 241 -20.73 5.00 -8.63
N ARG A 242 -21.33 5.00 -7.45
CA ARG A 242 -20.78 4.25 -6.29
C ARG A 242 -20.91 2.74 -6.42
N ASN A 243 -21.99 2.26 -7.02
CA ASN A 243 -22.27 0.83 -7.19
C ASN A 243 -22.77 0.56 -8.63
N PRO A 244 -21.87 0.60 -9.62
CA PRO A 244 -22.26 0.50 -11.02
C PRO A 244 -22.67 -0.91 -11.39
N THR A 245 -23.92 -1.08 -11.85
CA THR A 245 -24.33 -2.24 -12.64
C THR A 245 -24.49 -1.84 -14.09
N LYS A 246 -24.38 -2.79 -15.02
CA LYS A 246 -24.57 -2.49 -16.44
C LYS A 246 -25.97 -1.96 -16.74
N GLU A 247 -26.95 -2.45 -16.00
CA GLU A 247 -28.36 -2.07 -16.11
C GLU A 247 -28.58 -0.66 -15.58
N ASP A 248 -28.08 -0.35 -14.38
CA ASP A 248 -28.20 1.00 -13.77
C ASP A 248 -27.53 2.07 -14.65
N VAL A 249 -26.36 1.76 -15.24
CA VAL A 249 -25.65 2.69 -16.12
C VAL A 249 -26.43 2.92 -17.43
N ALA A 250 -27.06 1.87 -17.99
CA ALA A 250 -27.88 2.01 -19.19
C ALA A 250 -29.14 2.84 -18.89
N GLU A 251 -29.83 2.56 -17.80
CA GLU A 251 -30.99 3.33 -17.33
C GLU A 251 -30.62 4.80 -17.07
N MET A 252 -29.48 5.03 -16.39
CA MET A 252 -29.01 6.37 -16.09
C MET A 252 -28.74 7.22 -17.34
N ARG A 253 -28.29 6.58 -18.43
CA ARG A 253 -28.13 7.28 -19.72
C ARG A 253 -29.47 7.77 -20.26
N VAL A 254 -30.48 6.91 -20.28
CA VAL A 254 -31.83 7.28 -20.78
C VAL A 254 -32.41 8.41 -19.93
N VAL A 255 -32.37 8.28 -18.59
CA VAL A 255 -32.88 9.32 -17.68
C VAL A 255 -32.12 10.64 -17.83
N SER A 256 -30.80 10.57 -18.15
CA SER A 256 -29.99 11.76 -18.40
C SER A 256 -30.36 12.46 -19.70
N ASP A 257 -30.66 11.70 -20.75
CA ASP A 257 -31.10 12.24 -22.05
C ASP A 257 -32.52 12.86 -21.92
N ASP A 258 -33.41 12.23 -21.15
CA ASP A 258 -34.74 12.74 -20.87
C ASP A 258 -34.69 14.07 -20.10
N LEU A 259 -33.89 14.12 -19.02
CA LEU A 259 -33.67 15.35 -18.25
C LEU A 259 -33.06 16.47 -19.08
N ALA A 260 -32.09 16.15 -19.90
CA ALA A 260 -31.49 17.11 -20.84
C ALA A 260 -32.53 17.64 -21.88
N GLY A 261 -33.43 16.75 -22.35
CA GLY A 261 -34.54 17.09 -23.25
C GLY A 261 -35.61 17.99 -22.60
N GLU A 262 -35.96 17.75 -21.35
CA GLU A 262 -36.86 18.60 -20.59
C GLU A 262 -36.28 19.99 -20.36
N PHE A 263 -35.03 20.04 -19.97
CA PHE A 263 -34.32 21.29 -19.73
C PHE A 263 -34.09 22.09 -21.04
N ALA A 264 -33.93 21.41 -22.19
CA ALA A 264 -33.86 22.06 -23.52
C ALA A 264 -35.13 22.81 -23.87
N ARG A 265 -36.28 22.40 -23.34
CA ARG A 265 -37.58 23.05 -23.56
C ARG A 265 -37.80 24.24 -22.64
N SER A 266 -37.02 24.35 -21.56
CA SER A 266 -37.08 25.48 -20.63
C SER A 266 -36.28 26.67 -21.17
N SER A 267 -36.65 27.89 -20.75
CA SER A 267 -36.08 29.14 -21.29
C SER A 267 -34.59 29.38 -20.95
N VAL A 268 -33.99 28.56 -20.08
CA VAL A 268 -32.65 28.74 -19.53
C VAL A 268 -31.60 27.93 -20.26
N GLY A 269 -31.97 27.06 -21.18
CA GLY A 269 -31.25 25.83 -21.52
C GLY A 269 -30.19 25.90 -22.58
N GLY A 270 -29.88 26.73 -23.37
CA GLY A 270 -28.96 26.72 -24.52
C GLY A 270 -27.64 25.94 -24.39
N PRO A 271 -26.49 26.59 -24.32
CA PRO A 271 -25.16 25.93 -24.41
C PRO A 271 -24.81 24.99 -23.27
N ASN A 272 -25.41 25.17 -22.09
CA ASN A 272 -25.10 24.40 -20.91
C ASN A 272 -25.58 22.94 -20.95
N ILE A 273 -26.62 22.64 -21.72
CA ILE A 273 -27.22 21.30 -21.86
C ILE A 273 -26.29 20.36 -22.59
N ALA A 274 -25.73 20.80 -23.71
CA ALA A 274 -24.79 19.98 -24.48
C ALA A 274 -23.53 19.66 -23.66
N GLY A 275 -23.08 20.60 -22.81
CA GLY A 275 -22.00 20.41 -21.85
C GLY A 275 -22.37 19.36 -20.80
N PHE A 276 -23.56 19.48 -20.21
CA PHE A 276 -24.07 18.54 -19.20
C PHE A 276 -24.16 17.11 -19.76
N ALA A 277 -24.86 16.93 -20.91
CA ALA A 277 -25.00 15.61 -21.52
C ALA A 277 -23.64 14.96 -21.85
N ARG A 278 -22.71 15.75 -22.40
CA ARG A 278 -21.34 15.28 -22.68
C ARG A 278 -20.60 14.85 -21.41
N ASP A 279 -20.65 15.66 -20.35
CA ASP A 279 -19.92 15.40 -19.12
C ASP A 279 -20.51 14.18 -18.36
N VAL A 280 -21.83 14.01 -18.36
CA VAL A 280 -22.51 12.81 -17.86
C VAL A 280 -22.10 11.57 -18.66
N ALA A 281 -22.17 11.63 -19.99
CA ALA A 281 -21.75 10.53 -20.86
C ALA A 281 -20.29 10.16 -20.64
N TYR A 282 -19.42 11.16 -20.44
CA TYR A 282 -18.01 10.94 -20.12
C TYR A 282 -17.83 10.17 -18.80
N VAL A 283 -18.47 10.61 -17.71
CA VAL A 283 -18.38 9.94 -16.41
C VAL A 283 -18.93 8.51 -16.49
N LEU A 284 -20.13 8.31 -17.06
CA LEU A 284 -20.73 6.99 -17.20
C LEU A 284 -19.91 6.05 -18.10
N HIS A 285 -19.26 6.58 -19.13
CA HIS A 285 -18.32 5.79 -19.93
C HIS A 285 -17.10 5.35 -19.12
N ARG A 286 -16.61 6.20 -18.20
CA ARG A 286 -15.47 5.85 -17.33
C ARG A 286 -15.82 4.85 -16.25
N VAL A 287 -17.04 4.86 -15.73
CA VAL A 287 -17.55 3.86 -14.80
C VAL A 287 -17.53 2.45 -15.42
N THR A 288 -17.86 2.34 -16.71
CA THR A 288 -17.90 1.05 -17.41
C THR A 288 -16.65 0.74 -18.25
N GLY A 289 -15.81 1.74 -18.51
CA GLY A 289 -14.66 1.63 -19.40
C GLY A 289 -13.47 0.99 -18.74
N HIS A 290 -13.01 -0.14 -19.27
CA HIS A 290 -11.79 -0.80 -18.82
C HIS A 290 -10.60 -0.33 -19.65
N VAL A 291 -9.45 -0.24 -19.00
CA VAL A 291 -8.16 -0.01 -19.66
C VAL A 291 -7.86 -1.16 -20.64
N PRO A 292 -7.16 -0.91 -21.76
CA PRO A 292 -6.76 -1.98 -22.66
C PRO A 292 -5.95 -3.05 -21.93
N LEU A 293 -6.52 -4.22 -21.69
CA LEU A 293 -5.95 -5.37 -21.00
C LEU A 293 -4.53 -5.75 -21.47
N PRO A 294 -4.16 -5.67 -22.77
CA PRO A 294 -2.81 -6.02 -23.22
C PRO A 294 -1.71 -5.13 -22.64
N TYR A 295 -1.95 -3.82 -22.55
CA TYR A 295 -0.96 -2.88 -22.01
C TYR A 295 -0.74 -3.06 -20.50
N GLU A 296 -1.81 -3.25 -19.77
CA GLU A 296 -1.75 -3.51 -18.33
C GLU A 296 -1.02 -4.82 -18.02
N ARG A 297 -1.35 -5.90 -18.75
CA ARG A 297 -0.65 -7.18 -18.64
C ARG A 297 0.85 -7.04 -18.95
N PHE A 298 1.19 -6.36 -20.03
CA PHE A 298 2.58 -6.12 -20.41
C PHE A 298 3.34 -5.39 -19.30
N LEU A 299 2.80 -4.27 -18.82
CA LEU A 299 3.45 -3.48 -17.77
C LEU A 299 3.64 -4.30 -16.48
N ARG A 300 2.63 -5.05 -16.09
CA ARG A 300 2.70 -5.97 -14.96
C ARG A 300 3.82 -6.98 -15.12
N HIS A 301 3.85 -7.72 -16.24
CA HIS A 301 4.87 -8.75 -16.46
C HIS A 301 6.28 -8.17 -16.49
N VAL A 302 6.48 -7.04 -17.16
CA VAL A 302 7.80 -6.39 -17.22
C VAL A 302 8.24 -5.91 -15.83
N THR A 303 7.35 -5.31 -15.05
CA THR A 303 7.66 -4.85 -13.69
C THR A 303 8.06 -6.01 -12.78
N PHE A 304 7.29 -7.11 -12.79
CA PHE A 304 7.57 -8.28 -11.96
C PHE A 304 8.84 -9.00 -12.43
N ALA A 305 9.01 -9.20 -13.74
CA ALA A 305 10.21 -9.83 -14.29
C ALA A 305 11.47 -9.04 -13.98
N TYR A 306 11.45 -7.72 -14.17
CA TYR A 306 12.58 -6.86 -13.83
C TYR A 306 12.91 -6.93 -12.34
N THR A 307 11.90 -6.84 -11.48
CA THR A 307 12.08 -6.94 -10.03
C THR A 307 12.69 -8.28 -9.63
N ALA A 308 12.22 -9.39 -10.21
CA ALA A 308 12.78 -10.71 -9.96
C ALA A 308 14.26 -10.80 -10.38
N VAL A 309 14.60 -10.26 -11.55
CA VAL A 309 15.99 -10.24 -12.05
C VAL A 309 16.89 -9.39 -11.15
N VAL A 310 16.44 -8.23 -10.69
CA VAL A 310 17.22 -7.39 -9.75
C VAL A 310 17.49 -8.12 -8.44
N VAL A 311 16.46 -8.80 -7.89
CA VAL A 311 16.60 -9.59 -6.66
C VAL A 311 17.63 -10.72 -6.84
N LEU A 312 17.67 -11.32 -8.03
CA LEU A 312 18.63 -12.40 -8.37
C LEU A 312 20.06 -11.90 -8.52
N VAL A 313 20.23 -10.80 -9.27
CA VAL A 313 21.56 -10.38 -9.77
C VAL A 313 22.39 -9.65 -8.72
N VAL A 314 21.77 -8.86 -7.84
CA VAL A 314 22.54 -8.08 -6.85
C VAL A 314 23.01 -9.00 -5.72
N PRO A 315 24.34 -9.28 -5.61
CA PRO A 315 24.83 -10.29 -4.68
C PRO A 315 24.88 -9.80 -3.23
N GLY A 316 24.97 -10.75 -2.33
CA GLY A 316 25.28 -10.51 -0.92
C GLY A 316 24.24 -9.74 -0.11
N LEU A 317 24.66 -9.21 1.03
CA LEU A 317 23.79 -8.49 1.96
C LEU A 317 23.25 -7.16 1.39
N THR A 318 24.06 -6.47 0.60
CA THR A 318 23.64 -5.24 -0.10
C THR A 318 22.50 -5.54 -1.08
N GLY A 319 22.56 -6.71 -1.73
CA GLY A 319 21.48 -7.22 -2.59
C GLY A 319 20.18 -7.44 -1.83
N PHE A 320 20.24 -7.84 -0.59
CA PHE A 320 19.05 -8.02 0.24
C PHE A 320 18.32 -6.69 0.50
N LEU A 321 19.05 -5.65 0.89
CA LEU A 321 18.48 -4.31 1.09
C LEU A 321 17.95 -3.72 -0.22
N THR A 322 18.73 -3.88 -1.30
CA THR A 322 18.32 -3.43 -2.63
C THR A 322 17.05 -4.15 -3.09
N ALA A 323 16.93 -5.45 -2.85
CA ALA A 323 15.74 -6.23 -3.20
C ALA A 323 14.48 -5.68 -2.50
N ILE A 324 14.55 -5.42 -1.19
CA ILE A 324 13.42 -4.85 -0.44
C ILE A 324 13.03 -3.49 -1.01
N LEU A 325 14.00 -2.60 -1.23
CA LEU A 325 13.74 -1.26 -1.73
C LEU A 325 13.13 -1.28 -3.14
N VAL A 326 13.71 -2.07 -4.04
CA VAL A 326 13.24 -2.17 -5.44
C VAL A 326 11.84 -2.76 -5.50
N VAL A 327 11.57 -3.84 -4.75
CA VAL A 327 10.22 -4.41 -4.67
C VAL A 327 9.22 -3.39 -4.14
N TYR A 328 9.56 -2.72 -3.03
CA TYR A 328 8.67 -1.73 -2.44
C TYR A 328 8.36 -0.59 -3.41
N VAL A 329 9.38 -0.04 -4.07
CA VAL A 329 9.20 1.09 -5.00
C VAL A 329 8.50 0.67 -6.28
N LEU A 330 8.97 -0.38 -6.97
CA LEU A 330 8.43 -0.73 -8.29
C LEU A 330 7.06 -1.42 -8.21
N ILE A 331 6.92 -2.41 -7.35
CA ILE A 331 5.65 -3.12 -7.20
C ILE A 331 4.64 -2.20 -6.49
N GLY A 332 5.11 -1.42 -5.50
CA GLY A 332 4.27 -0.42 -4.86
C GLY A 332 3.75 0.63 -5.83
N MET A 333 4.63 1.18 -6.67
CA MET A 333 4.23 2.13 -7.69
C MET A 333 3.27 1.52 -8.72
N TYR A 334 3.51 0.26 -9.12
CA TYR A 334 2.60 -0.46 -10.01
C TYR A 334 1.20 -0.60 -9.38
N HIS A 335 1.09 -1.05 -8.12
CA HIS A 335 -0.20 -1.19 -7.43
C HIS A 335 -0.90 0.15 -7.23
N LEU A 336 -0.15 1.21 -6.88
CA LEU A 336 -0.72 2.55 -6.75
C LEU A 336 -1.32 3.04 -8.07
N ILE A 337 -0.60 2.84 -9.18
CA ILE A 337 -1.07 3.22 -10.52
C ILE A 337 -2.28 2.38 -10.93
N ASP A 338 -2.29 1.09 -10.60
CA ASP A 338 -3.40 0.18 -10.90
C ASP A 338 -4.68 0.58 -10.15
N ASP A 339 -4.55 0.96 -8.89
CA ASP A 339 -5.66 1.48 -8.08
C ASP A 339 -6.18 2.83 -8.63
N MET A 340 -5.28 3.76 -8.93
CA MET A 340 -5.61 5.05 -9.54
C MET A 340 -6.27 4.92 -10.94
N ASP A 341 -6.04 3.84 -11.66
CA ASP A 341 -6.62 3.61 -12.99
C ASP A 341 -8.13 3.29 -12.92
N ARG A 342 -8.63 2.98 -11.70
CA ARG A 342 -10.04 2.72 -11.38
C ARG A 342 -10.61 3.75 -10.38
N PRO A 343 -10.62 5.03 -10.70
CA PRO A 343 -10.92 6.09 -9.75
C PRO A 343 -12.39 6.14 -9.28
N LEU A 344 -13.29 5.39 -9.94
CA LEU A 344 -14.69 5.26 -9.59
C LEU A 344 -15.04 3.90 -8.97
N GLU A 345 -14.03 3.11 -8.58
CA GLU A 345 -14.22 1.87 -7.81
C GLU A 345 -14.15 2.19 -6.31
N PHE A 346 -15.31 2.31 -5.66
CA PHE A 346 -15.42 2.62 -4.24
C PHE A 346 -15.47 1.33 -3.41
N SER A 347 -14.37 0.55 -3.41
CA SER A 347 -14.23 -0.63 -2.57
C SER A 347 -13.47 -0.32 -1.28
N GLU A 348 -13.61 -1.17 -0.25
CA GLU A 348 -12.84 -1.03 1.00
C GLU A 348 -11.32 -1.15 0.76
N THR A 349 -10.90 -1.69 -0.37
CA THR A 349 -9.50 -1.89 -0.75
C THR A 349 -8.94 -0.76 -1.61
N SER A 350 -9.80 0.11 -2.17
CA SER A 350 -9.39 1.26 -2.97
C SER A 350 -8.74 2.33 -2.09
N LEU A 351 -7.55 2.77 -2.47
CA LEU A 351 -6.77 3.78 -1.75
C LEU A 351 -7.02 5.18 -2.28
N ILE A 352 -7.27 5.27 -3.59
CA ILE A 352 -7.44 6.53 -4.30
C ILE A 352 -8.70 6.46 -5.15
N THR A 353 -9.67 7.28 -4.79
CA THR A 353 -10.93 7.42 -5.53
C THR A 353 -11.12 8.86 -5.96
N ALA A 354 -11.90 9.08 -7.02
CA ALA A 354 -12.28 10.43 -7.45
C ALA A 354 -13.13 11.13 -6.36
N ASN A 355 -12.89 12.40 -6.18
CA ASN A 355 -13.62 13.20 -5.19
C ASN A 355 -15.05 13.51 -5.70
N LEU A 356 -16.05 12.93 -5.06
CA LEU A 356 -17.48 13.20 -5.33
C LEU A 356 -18.11 14.19 -4.35
N GLU A 357 -17.33 14.83 -3.47
CA GLU A 357 -17.83 15.79 -2.49
C GLU A 357 -18.78 16.85 -3.06
N PRO A 358 -18.55 17.45 -4.27
CA PRO A 358 -19.48 18.42 -4.84
C PRO A 358 -20.88 17.86 -5.05
N LEU A 359 -20.98 16.58 -5.44
CA LEU A 359 -22.24 15.87 -5.67
C LEU A 359 -22.92 15.49 -4.34
N GLU A 360 -22.13 15.02 -3.37
CA GLU A 360 -22.60 14.71 -2.02
C GLU A 360 -23.20 15.94 -1.33
N VAL A 361 -22.51 17.07 -1.39
CA VAL A 361 -22.97 18.35 -0.84
C VAL A 361 -24.25 18.83 -1.55
N PHE A 362 -24.38 18.57 -2.85
CA PHE A 362 -25.60 18.88 -3.59
C PHE A 362 -26.77 18.02 -3.09
N ASN A 363 -26.57 16.72 -2.92
CA ASN A 363 -27.58 15.78 -2.43
C ASN A 363 -27.92 15.98 -0.94
N ALA A 364 -26.98 16.37 -0.10
CA ALA A 364 -27.21 16.65 1.32
C ALA A 364 -28.16 17.85 1.58
N LYS A 365 -28.28 18.76 0.63
CA LYS A 365 -29.17 19.93 0.70
C LYS A 365 -30.60 19.62 0.22
N ARG A 366 -30.95 18.36 0.05
CA ARG A 366 -32.29 17.92 -0.32
C ARG A 366 -33.24 18.19 0.86
N PRO A 367 -34.35 18.93 0.69
CA PRO A 367 -35.34 19.01 1.73
C PRO A 367 -35.94 17.63 1.98
N ALA A 368 -36.12 17.26 3.26
CA ALA A 368 -36.67 15.98 3.67
C ALA A 368 -38.14 15.83 3.23
#